data_37d9f5ffd22b169f8e03eca602768c2e
#
_entry.id   37d9f5ffd22b169f8e03eca602768c2e
#
_cell.length_a   1.000
_cell.length_b   1.000
_cell.length_c   1.000
_cell.angle_alpha   90.00
_cell.angle_beta   90.00
_cell.angle_gamma   90.00
#
_symmetry.space_group_name_H-M   'P 1'
#
loop_
_entity.id
_entity.type
_entity.pdbx_description
1 polymer ?
#
loop_
_entity_poly.entity_id
_entity_poly.type
_entity_poly.pdbx_seq_one_letter_code
_entity_poly.pdbx_strand_id
1 'polypeptide(L)' 'MTPKIGDTVRYLNAVGGGIIVKIAGNMAYVDEDGFETPVLLRECVVVAPAGQAAPRRVITE' A
#
# COMPACT_ATOMS: atom_id res chain seq x y z
N MET A 1 11.23 -6.81 2.30
CA MET A 1 9.92 -7.41 2.56
C MET A 1 9.00 -7.19 1.39
N THR A 2 8.13 -8.14 1.17
CA THR A 2 7.22 -8.04 0.04
C THR A 2 5.90 -7.42 0.48
N PRO A 3 5.47 -6.33 -0.16
CA PRO A 3 4.18 -5.72 0.16
C PRO A 3 3.03 -6.68 -0.12
N LYS A 4 1.95 -6.51 0.60
CA LYS A 4 0.77 -7.36 0.48
C LYS A 4 -0.48 -6.50 0.31
N ILE A 5 -1.54 -7.13 -0.14
CA ILE A 5 -2.82 -6.43 -0.27
C ILE A 5 -3.24 -5.91 1.10
N GLY A 6 -3.63 -4.64 1.14
CA GLY A 6 -4.01 -3.97 2.38
C GLY A 6 -2.90 -3.16 3.00
N ASP A 7 -1.65 -3.37 2.58
CA ASP A 7 -0.54 -2.58 3.10
C ASP A 7 -0.61 -1.16 2.57
N THR A 8 -0.26 -0.20 3.43
CA THR A 8 -0.09 1.17 2.99
C THR A 8 1.36 1.34 2.55
N VAL A 9 1.54 1.83 1.34
CA VAL A 9 2.88 1.95 0.76
C VAL A 9 3.13 3.35 0.23
N ARG A 10 4.39 3.66 0.06
CA ARG A 10 4.83 4.87 -0.64
C ARG A 10 5.71 4.44 -1.81
N TYR A 11 5.79 5.30 -2.80
CA TYR A 11 6.57 5.01 -3.99
C TYR A 11 8.04 5.34 -3.73
N LEU A 12 8.91 4.42 -4.13
CA LEU A 12 10.34 4.60 -3.90
C LEU A 12 10.91 5.75 -4.73
N ASN A 13 10.48 5.87 -5.98
CA ASN A 13 11.06 6.82 -6.92
C ASN A 13 10.09 7.91 -7.34
N ALA A 14 9.02 8.10 -6.60
CA ALA A 14 8.01 9.10 -6.96
C ALA A 14 7.32 9.58 -5.70
N VAL A 15 6.66 10.72 -5.82
CA VAL A 15 5.87 11.25 -4.73
C VAL A 15 4.52 10.56 -4.73
N GLY A 16 4.05 10.18 -3.55
CA GLY A 16 2.72 9.62 -3.42
C GLY A 16 2.75 8.23 -2.83
N GLY A 17 1.58 7.64 -2.77
CA GLY A 17 1.40 6.31 -2.22
C GLY A 17 -0.07 6.05 -1.97
N GLY A 18 -0.37 4.92 -1.37
CA GLY A 18 -1.74 4.54 -1.07
C GLY A 18 -1.78 3.14 -0.52
N ILE A 19 -2.92 2.49 -0.70
CA ILE A 19 -3.14 1.15 -0.17
C ILE A 19 -3.16 0.18 -1.34
N ILE A 20 -2.43 -0.93 -1.19
CA ILE A 20 -2.43 -1.96 -2.22
C ILE A 20 -3.77 -2.68 -2.20
N VAL A 21 -4.45 -2.68 -3.34
CA VAL A 21 -5.73 -3.34 -3.48
C VAL A 21 -5.66 -4.60 -4.33
N LYS A 22 -4.57 -4.77 -5.08
CA LYS A 22 -4.41 -5.94 -5.93
C LYS A 22 -2.93 -6.15 -6.23
N ILE A 23 -2.54 -7.39 -6.38
CA ILE A 23 -1.18 -7.74 -6.80
C ILE A 23 -1.30 -8.74 -7.94
N ALA A 24 -0.55 -8.50 -9.00
CA ALA A 24 -0.52 -9.39 -10.15
C ALA A 24 0.94 -9.54 -10.57
N GLY A 25 1.50 -10.73 -10.37
CA GLY A 25 2.91 -10.96 -10.66
C GLY A 25 3.80 -10.06 -9.81
N ASN A 26 4.60 -9.23 -10.44
CA ASN A 26 5.46 -8.29 -9.74
C ASN A 26 4.91 -6.86 -9.76
N MET A 27 3.62 -6.71 -10.06
CA MET A 27 2.96 -5.41 -10.08
C MET A 27 1.95 -5.32 -8.94
N ALA A 28 1.91 -4.17 -8.31
CA ALA A 28 0.90 -3.87 -7.31
C ALA A 28 0.01 -2.76 -7.84
N TYR A 29 -1.27 -2.87 -7.54
CA TYR A 29 -2.23 -1.82 -7.87
C TYR A 29 -2.54 -1.07 -6.59
N VAL A 30 -2.16 0.19 -6.56
CA VAL A 30 -2.24 1.03 -5.37
C VAL A 30 -3.40 2.00 -5.53
N ASP A 31 -4.28 2.00 -4.55
CA ASP A 31 -5.43 2.90 -4.55
C ASP A 31 -5.01 4.24 -3.97
N GLU A 32 -5.03 5.25 -4.82
CA GLU A 32 -4.72 6.64 -4.45
C GLU A 32 -5.97 7.47 -4.68
N ASP A 33 -6.67 7.83 -3.64
CA ASP A 33 -7.87 8.68 -3.74
C ASP A 33 -8.88 8.14 -4.74
N GLY A 34 -9.07 6.84 -4.76
CA GLY A 34 -10.05 6.22 -5.64
C GLY A 34 -9.52 5.82 -6.99
N PHE A 35 -8.24 6.08 -7.27
CA PHE A 35 -7.61 5.67 -8.52
C PHE A 35 -6.62 4.55 -8.26
N GLU A 36 -6.68 3.49 -9.07
CA GLU A 36 -5.72 2.41 -8.99
C GLU A 36 -4.54 2.72 -9.88
N THR A 37 -3.36 2.77 -9.30
CA THR A 37 -2.13 3.04 -10.03
C THR A 37 -1.26 1.80 -10.03
N PRO A 38 -0.85 1.28 -11.19
CA PRO A 38 0.04 0.12 -11.22
C PRO A 38 1.48 0.55 -10.92
N VAL A 39 2.10 -0.15 -9.98
CA VAL A 39 3.45 0.14 -9.53
C VAL A 39 4.18 -1.18 -9.36
N LEU A 40 5.45 -1.21 -9.69
CA LEU A 40 6.25 -2.41 -9.45
C LEU A 40 6.34 -2.66 -7.95
N LEU A 41 6.21 -3.91 -7.55
CA LEU A 41 6.29 -4.27 -6.13
C LEU A 41 7.60 -3.78 -5.50
N ARG A 42 8.69 -3.89 -6.23
CA ARG A 42 10.00 -3.47 -5.70
C ARG A 42 10.10 -1.96 -5.49
N GLU A 43 9.16 -1.20 -6.05
CA GLU A 43 9.14 0.24 -5.88
C GLU A 43 8.12 0.69 -4.84
N CYS A 44 7.53 -0.25 -4.15
CA CYS A 44 6.59 0.05 -3.06
C CYS A 44 7.32 -0.11 -1.73
N VAL A 45 7.25 0.92 -0.92
CA VAL A 45 7.83 0.90 0.42
C VAL A 45 6.70 0.83 1.43
N VAL A 46 6.63 -0.27 2.18
CA VAL A 46 5.56 -0.45 3.16
C VAL A 46 5.80 0.49 4.33
N VAL A 47 4.86 1.37 4.58
CA VAL A 47 4.95 2.30 5.71
C VAL A 47 3.98 1.94 6.81
N ALA A 48 2.93 1.15 6.51
CA ALA A 48 1.99 0.67 7.52
C ALA A 48 1.44 -0.67 7.06
N PRO A 49 1.88 -1.79 7.65
CA PRO A 49 1.36 -3.10 7.29
C PRO A 49 -0.13 -3.20 7.61
N ALA A 50 -0.84 -3.98 6.80
CA ALA A 50 -2.27 -4.12 6.95
C ALA A 50 -2.68 -4.52 8.36
N GLY A 51 -1.95 -5.46 8.94
CA GLY A 51 -2.28 -5.93 10.27
C GLY A 51 -2.06 -4.93 11.37
N GLN A 52 -1.23 -3.93 11.14
CA GLN A 52 -0.93 -2.93 12.16
C GLN A 52 -1.66 -1.63 11.93
N ALA A 53 -2.06 -1.36 10.73
CA ALA A 53 -2.76 -0.11 10.43
C ALA A 53 -4.15 -0.12 11.02
N ALA A 54 -4.73 -1.25 11.19
CA ALA A 54 -6.09 -1.35 11.64
C ALA A 54 -6.32 -0.90 13.05
N PRO A 55 -5.47 -1.09 13.92
CA PRO A 55 -5.81 -0.82 15.27
C PRO A 55 -5.73 0.58 15.65
N ARG A 56 -5.92 1.09 15.65
CA ARG A 56 -5.72 2.28 16.21
C ARG A 56 -6.77 2.96 16.43
N ARG A 57 -7.13 2.42 16.23
CA ARG A 57 -7.83 3.07 16.27
C ARG A 57 -8.63 3.16 16.84
N VAL A 58 -8.36 2.62 16.78
CA VAL A 58 -9.01 2.87 17.14
C VAL A 58 -9.54 3.28 17.83
N ILE A 59 -9.58 3.25 17.80
CA ILE A 59 -9.94 3.74 18.30
C ILE A 59 -10.66 4.21 18.80
N THR A 60 -10.89 4.12 18.78
CA THR A 60 -11.47 4.65 19.11
C THR A 60 -12.06 4.90 19.91
N GLU A 61 -12.29 4.76 19.95
CA GLU A 61 -12.74 5.15 20.45
C GLU A 61 -12.97 5.33 20.98
#